data_baea9bf96000e94a15f7ed47b3bccb73
#
_entry.id   baea9bf96000e94a15f7ed47b3bccb73
#
_cell.length_a   1.000
_cell.length_b   1.000
_cell.length_c   1.000
_cell.angle_alpha   90.00
_cell.angle_beta   90.00
_cell.angle_gamma   90.00
#
_symmetry.space_group_name_H-M   'P 1'
#
loop_
_entity.id
_entity.type
_entity.pdbx_description
1 polymer ?
#
loop_
_entity_poly.entity_id
_entity_poly.type
_entity_poly.pdbx_seq_one_letter_code
_entity_poly.pdbx_strand_id
1 'polypeptide(L)'
;SDNTNHRINSAYKIKGHSLSGADYGFLAANTCADSLGFSLWNNTGKEFYAFRMAKDFNITTIPSYFGITALRFSDNKETSIISFDNTSYLFNNNLIIDYQYVKDESDNSEEFGHYFNASYYSKFPIFFNFNSEYYSKNLDLNQMGFLLRNNIRSFDYNLGFKTHVQTLSI
;
A
#
# COMPACT_ATOMS: atom_id res chain seq x y z
N SER A 1 6.56 -26.80 -2.20
CA SER A 1 6.13 -25.69 -3.07
C SER A 1 5.26 -26.26 -4.18
N ASP A 2 3.96 -26.14 -4.00
CA ASP A 2 2.98 -26.58 -4.98
C ASP A 2 3.01 -25.61 -6.16
N ASN A 3 3.61 -26.06 -7.27
CA ASN A 3 3.60 -25.36 -8.55
C ASN A 3 2.27 -25.65 -9.31
N THR A 4 1.14 -25.40 -8.68
CA THR A 4 -0.14 -25.46 -9.39
C THR A 4 -0.29 -24.19 -10.21
N ASN A 5 -0.21 -24.30 -11.52
CA ASN A 5 -0.53 -23.22 -12.45
C ASN A 5 -2.04 -22.93 -12.35
N HIS A 6 -2.40 -21.81 -11.73
CA HIS A 6 -3.79 -21.36 -11.72
C HIS A 6 -4.09 -20.58 -12.99
N ARG A 7 -5.06 -21.05 -13.74
CA ARG A 7 -5.54 -20.36 -14.95
C ARG A 7 -6.64 -19.38 -14.58
N ILE A 8 -6.53 -18.14 -15.04
CA ILE A 8 -7.61 -17.16 -14.90
C ILE A 8 -8.79 -17.62 -15.76
N ASN A 9 -9.92 -17.85 -15.12
CA ASN A 9 -11.17 -18.19 -15.79
C ASN A 9 -11.94 -16.95 -16.24
N SER A 10 -12.04 -15.97 -15.37
CA SER A 10 -12.65 -14.68 -15.67
C SER A 10 -12.00 -13.55 -14.86
N ALA A 11 -11.96 -12.38 -15.45
CA ALA A 11 -11.54 -11.16 -14.77
C ALA A 11 -12.34 -9.96 -15.26
N TYR A 12 -12.75 -9.11 -14.32
CA TYR A 12 -13.46 -7.86 -14.58
C TYR A 12 -12.71 -6.73 -13.93
N LYS A 13 -12.54 -5.63 -14.66
CA LYS A 13 -11.89 -4.42 -14.14
C LYS A 13 -12.73 -3.22 -14.52
N ILE A 14 -13.03 -2.40 -13.52
CA ILE A 14 -13.70 -1.11 -13.67
C ILE A 14 -12.79 -0.08 -13.04
N LYS A 15 -12.58 1.05 -13.72
CA LYS A 15 -11.92 2.23 -13.18
C LYS A 15 -12.67 3.46 -13.61
N GLY A 16 -12.66 4.48 -12.78
CA GLY A 16 -13.31 5.74 -13.08
C GLY A 16 -12.73 6.88 -12.28
N HIS A 17 -13.13 8.06 -12.68
CA HIS A 17 -12.84 9.33 -12.02
C HIS A 17 -14.15 10.04 -11.73
N SER A 18 -14.34 10.50 -10.49
CA SER A 18 -15.54 11.22 -10.12
C SER A 18 -15.40 12.71 -10.42
N LEU A 19 -16.52 13.40 -10.60
CA LEU A 19 -16.54 14.87 -10.76
C LEU A 19 -15.95 15.61 -9.54
N SER A 20 -15.90 14.97 -8.38
CA SER A 20 -15.29 15.51 -7.17
C SER A 20 -13.77 15.29 -7.08
N GLY A 21 -13.15 14.74 -8.12
CA GLY A 21 -11.70 14.47 -8.16
C GLY A 21 -11.25 13.21 -7.45
N ALA A 22 -12.15 12.26 -7.19
CA ALA A 22 -11.77 10.97 -6.63
C ALA A 22 -11.59 9.92 -7.74
N ASP A 23 -10.49 9.20 -7.71
CA ASP A 23 -10.23 8.03 -8.52
C ASP A 23 -10.74 6.78 -7.82
N TYR A 24 -11.32 5.87 -8.56
CA TYR A 24 -11.76 4.58 -8.04
C TYR A 24 -11.46 3.45 -9.02
N GLY A 25 -11.21 2.28 -8.47
CA GLY A 25 -10.96 1.07 -9.23
C GLY A 25 -11.56 -0.15 -8.52
N PHE A 26 -12.09 -1.05 -9.31
CA PHE A 26 -12.55 -2.36 -8.86
C PHE A 26 -11.99 -3.43 -9.79
N LEU A 27 -11.51 -4.50 -9.21
CA LEU A 27 -11.05 -5.70 -9.91
C LEU A 27 -11.70 -6.92 -9.25
N ALA A 28 -12.26 -7.80 -10.08
CA ALA A 28 -12.68 -9.12 -9.66
C ALA A 28 -12.05 -10.15 -10.59
N ALA A 29 -11.49 -11.20 -10.05
CA ALA A 29 -10.92 -12.30 -10.81
C ALA A 29 -11.26 -13.64 -10.17
N ASN A 30 -11.48 -14.64 -11.00
CA ASN A 30 -11.69 -16.02 -10.60
C ASN A 30 -10.71 -16.91 -11.35
N THR A 31 -10.10 -17.87 -10.65
CA THR A 31 -9.18 -18.83 -11.23
C THR A 31 -9.75 -20.24 -11.13
N CYS A 32 -9.42 -21.09 -12.09
CA CYS A 32 -9.68 -22.52 -12.00
C CYS A 32 -8.42 -23.24 -11.54
N ALA A 33 -8.55 -24.25 -10.69
CA ALA A 33 -7.47 -25.19 -10.48
C ALA A 33 -7.35 -26.05 -11.76
N ASP A 34 -6.16 -26.12 -12.34
CA ASP A 34 -5.87 -27.04 -13.43
C ASP A 34 -5.83 -28.48 -12.89
N SER A 35 -6.99 -29.08 -12.67
CA SER A 35 -7.10 -30.54 -12.71
C SER A 35 -7.32 -30.94 -14.16
N LEU A 36 -6.44 -31.74 -14.71
CA LEU A 36 -6.58 -32.41 -16.02
C LEU A 36 -7.80 -33.36 -16.02
N GLY A 37 -8.98 -32.82 -15.84
CA GLY A 37 -10.23 -33.54 -15.85
C GLY A 37 -11.38 -32.60 -16.16
N PHE A 38 -12.16 -32.94 -17.16
CA PHE A 38 -13.43 -32.32 -17.50
C PHE A 38 -14.43 -32.41 -16.32
N SER A 39 -14.22 -31.59 -15.29
CA SER A 39 -15.20 -31.40 -14.23
C SER A 39 -15.75 -29.99 -14.31
N LEU A 40 -16.85 -29.81 -14.95
CA LEU A 40 -17.59 -28.56 -15.11
C LEU A 40 -18.15 -28.01 -13.76
N TRP A 41 -17.95 -28.71 -12.64
CA TRP A 41 -18.65 -28.41 -11.38
C TRP A 41 -17.81 -28.41 -10.09
N ASN A 42 -16.52 -28.73 -10.12
CA ASN A 42 -15.65 -28.59 -8.96
C ASN A 42 -14.91 -27.25 -9.04
N ASN A 43 -15.54 -26.23 -8.56
CA ASN A 43 -15.02 -24.87 -8.47
C ASN A 43 -14.12 -24.75 -7.22
N THR A 44 -12.94 -25.35 -7.23
CA THR A 44 -11.87 -25.09 -6.28
C THR A 44 -11.00 -23.91 -6.76
N GLY A 45 -11.62 -22.98 -7.44
CA GLY A 45 -10.95 -21.78 -7.93
C GLY A 45 -10.75 -20.75 -6.82
N LYS A 46 -9.69 -19.99 -6.93
CA LYS A 46 -9.43 -18.85 -6.07
C LYS A 46 -10.22 -17.65 -6.56
N GLU A 47 -10.87 -16.95 -5.64
CA GLU A 47 -11.57 -15.71 -5.93
C GLU A 47 -10.77 -14.53 -5.37
N PHE A 48 -10.67 -13.52 -6.17
CA PHE A 48 -9.95 -12.30 -5.85
C PHE A 48 -10.82 -11.08 -6.14
N TYR A 49 -10.95 -10.21 -5.14
CA TYR A 49 -11.64 -8.93 -5.25
C TYR A 49 -10.72 -7.83 -4.74
N ALA A 50 -10.60 -6.76 -5.52
CA ALA A 50 -9.86 -5.58 -5.12
C ALA A 50 -10.69 -4.32 -5.38
N PHE A 51 -10.74 -3.46 -4.41
CA PHE A 51 -11.31 -2.12 -4.52
C PHE A 51 -10.27 -1.10 -4.06
N ARG A 52 -10.12 -0.02 -4.83
CA ARG A 52 -9.31 1.12 -4.44
C ARG A 52 -10.07 2.40 -4.71
N MET A 53 -10.03 3.31 -3.74
CA MET A 53 -10.47 4.69 -3.90
C MET A 53 -9.36 5.61 -3.43
N ALA A 54 -9.10 6.66 -4.20
CA ALA A 54 -8.07 7.63 -3.90
C ALA A 54 -8.57 9.03 -4.24
N LYS A 55 -8.14 10.02 -3.50
CA LYS A 55 -8.51 11.41 -3.74
C LYS A 55 -7.36 12.34 -3.40
N ASP A 56 -7.11 13.26 -4.32
CA ASP A 56 -6.29 14.42 -4.05
C ASP A 56 -7.13 15.49 -3.34
N PHE A 57 -6.53 16.14 -2.37
CA PHE A 57 -7.12 17.26 -1.66
C PHE A 57 -6.05 18.32 -1.39
N ASN A 58 -6.46 19.55 -1.22
CA ASN A 58 -5.53 20.65 -0.98
C ASN A 58 -5.52 21.01 0.51
N ILE A 59 -4.35 20.95 1.13
CA ILE A 59 -4.09 21.60 2.40
C ILE A 59 -3.45 22.95 2.07
N THR A 60 -4.17 24.03 2.29
CA THR A 60 -3.68 25.41 2.04
C THR A 60 -3.11 25.68 0.65
N THR A 61 -3.66 25.13 -0.42
CA THR A 61 -3.21 25.22 -1.82
C THR A 61 -2.21 24.15 -2.28
N ILE A 62 -1.76 23.28 -1.39
CA ILE A 62 -0.79 22.24 -1.73
C ILE A 62 -1.52 20.90 -1.88
N PRO A 63 -1.33 20.18 -2.99
CA PRO A 63 -1.97 18.90 -3.20
C PRO A 63 -1.47 17.88 -2.18
N SER A 64 -2.39 17.23 -1.52
CA SER A 64 -2.16 16.08 -0.66
C SER A 64 -2.99 14.92 -1.18
N TYR A 65 -2.62 13.72 -0.83
CA TYR A 65 -3.21 12.51 -1.36
C TYR A 65 -3.72 11.63 -0.23
N PHE A 66 -4.83 10.98 -0.46
CA PHE A 66 -5.45 10.01 0.43
C PHE A 66 -5.97 8.82 -0.35
N GLY A 67 -5.71 7.61 0.10
CA GLY A 67 -6.18 6.39 -0.52
C GLY A 67 -6.67 5.35 0.47
N ILE A 68 -7.66 4.57 0.05
CA ILE A 68 -8.14 3.38 0.75
C ILE A 68 -8.14 2.23 -0.25
N THR A 69 -7.65 1.07 0.18
CA THR A 69 -7.70 -0.16 -0.59
C THR A 69 -8.32 -1.25 0.26
N ALA A 70 -9.25 -1.99 -0.32
CA ALA A 70 -9.83 -3.19 0.27
C ALA A 70 -9.63 -4.36 -0.68
N LEU A 71 -9.15 -5.46 -0.16
CA LEU A 71 -8.82 -6.65 -0.91
C LEU A 71 -9.43 -7.85 -0.19
N ARG A 72 -9.99 -8.77 -0.96
CA ARG A 72 -10.51 -10.04 -0.45
C ARG A 72 -10.00 -11.15 -1.35
N PHE A 73 -9.48 -12.15 -0.73
CA PHE A 73 -8.99 -13.34 -1.40
C PHE A 73 -9.61 -14.56 -0.73
N SER A 74 -10.17 -15.45 -1.51
CA SER A 74 -10.75 -16.70 -1.04
C SER A 74 -10.08 -17.86 -1.77
N ASP A 75 -9.43 -18.71 -1.00
CA ASP A 75 -8.90 -20.01 -1.40
C ASP A 75 -9.48 -21.04 -0.40
N ASN A 76 -8.67 -21.87 0.21
CA ASN A 76 -9.04 -22.74 1.33
C ASN A 76 -9.29 -21.94 2.63
N LYS A 77 -8.82 -20.69 2.66
CA LYS A 77 -9.05 -19.71 3.74
C LYS A 77 -9.49 -18.39 3.12
N GLU A 78 -10.30 -17.68 3.86
CA GLU A 78 -10.69 -16.32 3.51
C GLU A 78 -9.72 -15.33 4.16
N THR A 79 -9.19 -14.42 3.36
CA THR A 79 -8.31 -13.34 3.81
C THR A 79 -8.86 -12.02 3.30
N SER A 80 -9.01 -11.06 4.19
CA SER A 80 -9.44 -9.70 3.87
C SER A 80 -8.37 -8.72 4.32
N ILE A 81 -7.93 -7.86 3.41
CA ILE A 81 -6.93 -6.84 3.69
C ILE A 81 -7.55 -5.47 3.46
N ILE A 82 -7.38 -4.60 4.43
CA ILE A 82 -7.74 -3.19 4.32
C ILE A 82 -6.48 -2.37 4.50
N SER A 83 -6.22 -1.45 3.59
CA SER A 83 -5.12 -0.50 3.71
C SER A 83 -5.58 0.93 3.54
N PHE A 84 -4.85 1.80 4.18
CA PHE A 84 -4.98 3.24 4.15
C PHE A 84 -3.63 3.84 3.82
N ASP A 85 -3.60 4.78 2.90
CA ASP A 85 -2.37 5.49 2.54
C ASP A 85 -2.64 7.00 2.41
N ASN A 86 -1.67 7.79 2.86
CA ASN A 86 -1.73 9.25 2.81
C ASN A 86 -0.34 9.81 2.51
N THR A 87 -0.30 10.81 1.65
CA THR A 87 0.85 11.69 1.48
C THR A 87 0.40 13.14 1.65
N SER A 88 0.98 13.84 2.60
CA SER A 88 0.67 15.22 2.89
C SER A 88 1.88 16.12 2.72
N TYR A 89 1.69 17.21 2.01
CA TYR A 89 2.69 18.25 1.80
C TYR A 89 2.33 19.48 2.62
N LEU A 90 3.23 19.91 3.51
CA LEU A 90 3.02 21.00 4.44
C LEU A 90 4.13 22.03 4.31
N PHE A 91 3.87 23.26 4.77
CA PHE A 91 4.85 24.36 4.79
C PHE A 91 5.52 24.60 3.43
N ASN A 92 4.72 24.77 2.37
CA ASN A 92 5.19 24.99 1.00
C ASN A 92 6.10 23.83 0.50
N ASN A 93 5.70 22.60 0.74
CA ASN A 93 6.44 21.37 0.42
C ASN A 93 7.74 21.17 1.20
N ASN A 94 7.97 21.96 2.24
CA ASN A 94 9.16 21.77 3.07
C ASN A 94 9.03 20.55 4.00
N LEU A 95 7.80 20.16 4.37
CA LEU A 95 7.53 18.96 5.15
C LEU A 95 6.63 18.02 4.33
N ILE A 96 7.12 16.82 4.13
CA ILE A 96 6.39 15.72 3.49
C ILE A 96 6.13 14.67 4.56
N ILE A 97 4.88 14.25 4.69
CA ILE A 97 4.46 13.17 5.58
C ILE A 97 3.83 12.09 4.73
N ASP A 98 4.42 10.90 4.76
CA ASP A 98 3.87 9.70 4.17
C ASP A 98 3.44 8.75 5.28
N TYR A 99 2.22 8.26 5.19
CA TYR A 99 1.68 7.30 6.12
C TYR A 99 0.95 6.19 5.38
N GLN A 100 1.24 4.97 5.76
CA GLN A 100 0.53 3.79 5.29
C GLN A 100 0.18 2.90 6.48
N TYR A 101 -1.04 2.40 6.48
CA TYR A 101 -1.52 1.41 7.43
C TYR A 101 -2.15 0.25 6.66
N VAL A 102 -1.91 -0.95 7.12
CA VAL A 102 -2.51 -2.16 6.57
C VAL A 102 -2.99 -3.06 7.69
N LYS A 103 -4.16 -3.63 7.53
CA LYS A 103 -4.74 -4.63 8.41
C LYS A 103 -5.12 -5.85 7.57
N ASP A 104 -4.71 -7.01 8.03
CA ASP A 104 -5.06 -8.31 7.49
C ASP A 104 -5.99 -9.02 8.50
N GLU A 105 -7.12 -9.47 8.03
CA GLU A 105 -8.09 -10.27 8.78
C GLU A 105 -8.17 -11.64 8.11
N SER A 106 -7.53 -12.63 8.71
CA SER A 106 -7.69 -14.04 8.34
C SER A 106 -8.50 -14.77 9.41
N ASP A 107 -9.08 -15.93 9.09
CA ASP A 107 -10.06 -16.68 9.89
C ASP A 107 -9.75 -16.81 11.40
N ASN A 108 -8.52 -16.61 11.85
CA ASN A 108 -8.13 -16.79 13.27
C ASN A 108 -7.11 -15.76 13.78
N SER A 109 -6.75 -14.75 13.00
CA SER A 109 -5.76 -13.76 13.41
C SER A 109 -6.03 -12.41 12.77
N GLU A 110 -5.86 -11.36 13.55
CA GLU A 110 -5.78 -9.99 13.05
C GLU A 110 -4.32 -9.56 13.11
N GLU A 111 -3.79 -9.21 11.96
CA GLU A 111 -2.41 -8.77 11.82
C GLU A 111 -2.40 -7.37 11.20
N PHE A 112 -1.42 -6.56 11.56
CA PHE A 112 -1.33 -5.21 11.04
C PHE A 112 0.10 -4.77 10.79
N GLY A 113 0.23 -3.75 9.96
CA GLY A 113 1.48 -3.06 9.71
C GLY A 113 1.26 -1.57 9.51
N HIS A 114 2.30 -0.81 9.70
CA HIS A 114 2.32 0.60 9.34
C HIS A 114 3.71 1.03 8.87
N TYR A 115 3.68 2.01 7.99
CA TYR A 115 4.83 2.78 7.54
C TYR A 115 4.53 4.25 7.81
N PHE A 116 5.49 4.97 8.37
CA PHE A 116 5.43 6.40 8.58
C PHE A 116 6.76 7.02 8.19
N ASN A 117 6.73 8.02 7.34
CA ASN A 117 7.88 8.84 6.99
C ASN A 117 7.53 10.32 7.18
N ALA A 118 8.44 11.08 7.77
CA ALA A 118 8.38 12.53 7.85
C ALA A 118 9.70 13.12 7.40
N SER A 119 9.69 13.85 6.30
CA SER A 119 10.87 14.47 5.69
C SER A 119 10.72 15.99 5.66
N TYR A 120 11.62 16.68 6.29
CA TYR A 120 11.67 18.14 6.29
C TYR A 120 12.91 18.65 5.57
N TYR A 121 12.67 19.44 4.55
CA TYR A 121 13.69 20.11 3.75
C TYR A 121 13.36 21.58 3.67
N SER A 122 14.08 22.42 4.41
CA SER A 122 13.89 23.87 4.41
C SER A 122 14.97 24.59 3.61
N LYS A 123 14.68 25.82 3.24
CA LYS A 123 15.71 26.78 2.81
C LYS A 123 16.70 27.13 3.95
N PHE A 124 16.30 26.90 5.19
CA PHE A 124 17.19 26.95 6.35
C PHE A 124 18.16 25.77 6.32
N PRO A 125 19.32 25.90 6.96
CA PRO A 125 20.35 24.87 6.92
C PRO A 125 19.97 23.55 7.62
N ILE A 126 18.78 23.44 8.19
CA ILE A 126 18.34 22.26 8.93
C ILE A 126 17.48 21.38 8.05
N PHE A 127 17.75 20.10 8.04
CA PHE A 127 16.88 19.08 7.49
C PHE A 127 16.73 17.92 8.47
N PHE A 128 15.59 17.26 8.45
CA PHE A 128 15.40 16.01 9.15
C PHE A 128 14.64 15.01 8.28
N ASN A 129 14.91 13.74 8.50
CA ASN A 129 14.12 12.64 8.01
C ASN A 129 13.89 11.68 9.17
N PHE A 130 12.66 11.26 9.35
CA PHE A 130 12.26 10.25 10.31
C PHE A 130 11.46 9.18 9.58
N ASN A 131 11.83 7.92 9.77
CA ASN A 131 11.15 6.77 9.21
C ASN A 131 10.83 5.77 10.33
N SER A 132 9.61 5.25 10.34
CA SER A 132 9.16 4.20 11.25
C SER A 132 8.40 3.15 10.46
N GLU A 133 8.76 1.91 10.66
CA GLU A 133 8.21 0.77 9.96
C GLU A 133 7.93 -0.35 10.95
N TYR A 134 6.72 -0.87 10.92
CA TYR A 134 6.30 -2.00 11.72
C TYR A 134 5.40 -2.91 10.91
N TYR A 135 5.75 -4.18 10.84
CA TYR A 135 4.91 -5.23 10.26
C TYR A 135 4.91 -6.42 11.20
N SER A 136 3.74 -6.86 11.62
CA SER A 136 3.58 -8.00 12.49
C SER A 136 4.09 -9.29 11.85
N LYS A 137 4.37 -10.29 12.68
CA LYS A 137 5.07 -11.52 12.27
C LYS A 137 4.29 -12.33 11.23
N ASN A 138 2.97 -12.40 11.38
CA ASN A 138 2.12 -13.25 10.56
C ASN A 138 1.40 -12.46 9.47
N LEU A 139 1.67 -11.16 9.35
CA LEU A 139 1.11 -10.35 8.27
C LEU A 139 1.54 -10.93 6.93
N ASP A 140 0.60 -11.49 6.17
CA ASP A 140 0.86 -12.08 4.87
C ASP A 140 0.27 -11.25 3.74
N LEU A 141 1.04 -10.29 3.26
CA LEU A 141 0.73 -9.52 2.06
C LEU A 141 1.39 -10.12 0.80
N ASN A 142 2.12 -11.23 0.92
CA ASN A 142 2.86 -11.85 -0.18
C ASN A 142 1.96 -12.45 -1.25
N GLN A 143 0.77 -12.88 -0.89
CA GLN A 143 -0.22 -13.36 -1.87
C GLN A 143 -0.58 -12.32 -2.93
N MET A 144 -0.25 -11.07 -2.66
CA MET A 144 -0.48 -9.93 -3.55
C MET A 144 0.80 -9.28 -4.08
N GLY A 145 1.97 -9.76 -3.69
CA GLY A 145 3.26 -9.21 -4.11
C GLY A 145 3.63 -7.85 -3.51
N PHE A 146 3.00 -7.46 -2.39
CA PHE A 146 3.19 -6.12 -1.80
C PHE A 146 4.25 -6.05 -0.70
N LEU A 147 4.66 -7.16 -0.10
CA LEU A 147 5.68 -7.15 0.95
C LEU A 147 6.75 -8.19 0.71
N LEU A 148 7.99 -7.74 0.73
CA LEU A 148 9.16 -8.61 0.68
C LEU A 148 9.50 -9.22 2.05
N ARG A 149 9.00 -8.64 3.15
CA ARG A 149 9.36 -9.05 4.52
C ARG A 149 8.21 -8.77 5.48
N ASN A 150 7.95 -9.70 6.37
CA ASN A 150 7.15 -9.56 7.58
C ASN A 150 8.05 -9.54 8.82
N ASN A 151 7.49 -9.36 10.01
CA ASN A 151 8.23 -9.31 11.28
C ASN A 151 9.33 -8.23 11.30
N ILE A 152 8.98 -7.03 10.86
CA ILE A 152 9.90 -5.89 10.82
C ILE A 152 9.49 -4.88 11.89
N ARG A 153 10.48 -4.36 12.57
CA ARG A 153 10.38 -3.16 13.40
C ARG A 153 11.62 -2.33 13.18
N SER A 154 11.46 -1.22 12.52
CA SER A 154 12.56 -0.32 12.14
C SER A 154 12.23 1.12 12.54
N PHE A 155 13.24 1.82 13.01
CA PHE A 155 13.19 3.26 13.27
C PHE A 155 14.49 3.86 12.75
N ASP A 156 14.37 4.73 11.78
CA ASP A 156 15.50 5.45 11.21
C ASP A 156 15.28 6.95 11.38
N TYR A 157 16.31 7.66 11.78
CA TYR A 157 16.26 9.10 11.84
C TYR A 157 17.56 9.71 11.31
N ASN A 158 17.43 10.79 10.60
CA ASN A 158 18.55 11.56 10.09
C ASN A 158 18.28 13.05 10.36
N LEU A 159 19.16 13.68 11.10
CA LEU A 159 19.14 15.11 11.34
C LEU A 159 20.44 15.72 10.82
N GLY A 160 20.36 16.72 10.00
CA GLY A 160 21.53 17.31 9.41
C GLY A 160 21.44 18.82 9.28
N PHE A 161 22.61 19.40 9.06
CA PHE A 161 22.81 20.83 8.91
C PHE A 161 23.60 21.10 7.63
N LYS A 162 23.06 21.93 6.72
CA LYS A 162 23.73 22.34 5.49
C LYS A 162 24.37 23.72 5.67
N THR A 163 25.68 23.80 5.63
CA THR A 163 26.39 25.08 5.59
C THR A 163 26.82 25.39 4.17
N HIS A 164 26.43 26.54 3.63
CA HIS A 164 27.03 27.07 2.41
C HIS A 164 28.28 27.87 2.78
N VAL A 165 29.43 27.29 2.56
CA VAL A 165 30.69 28.04 2.58
C VAL A 165 30.81 28.72 1.24
N GLN A 166 30.55 30.02 1.15
CA GLN A 166 30.97 30.83 0.02
C GLN A 166 32.48 31.02 0.13
N THR A 167 33.24 30.34 -0.71
CA THR A 167 34.67 30.65 -0.88
C THR A 167 34.74 32.00 -1.60
N LEU A 168 35.04 33.07 -0.88
CA LEU A 168 35.45 34.32 -1.49
C LEU A 168 36.84 34.07 -2.13
N SER A 169 36.89 33.96 -3.44
CA SER A 169 38.13 34.10 -4.18
C SER A 169 38.47 35.60 -4.25
N ILE A 170 39.50 36.02 -3.54
CA ILE A 170 40.17 37.31 -3.65
C ILE A 170 41.07 37.29 -4.90
#